data_5be397de8a58ec583cc73d813c186555
#
_entry.id   5be397de8a58ec583cc73d813c186555
#
_cell.length_a   1.000
_cell.length_b   1.000
_cell.length_c   1.000
_cell.angle_alpha   90.00
_cell.angle_beta   90.00
_cell.angle_gamma   90.00
#
_symmetry.space_group_name_H-M   'P 1'
#
loop_
_entity.id
_entity.type
_entity.pdbx_description
1 polymer ?
#
loop_
_entity_poly.entity_id
_entity_poly.type
_entity_poly.pdbx_seq_one_letter_code
_entity_poly.pdbx_strand_id
1 'polypeptide(L)'
;MSSGGSWTDPRRLGFHALTVLAVLVCIVAARWQWDRASRTEADAVPEGPVVELSALDPASTFSGMSVRITGTFDPANEVLVDPRPREGQDGSWVLTPMLPTQTAGEDPVAGDQPADPAGTSVAVVRGWVPRGQRPEPPPAGVVEVVGVLVADARRPGAVVSESDPPTVVAVDTGALSAHAGYPVRSGWFALARMQPAGEGQPLPLLVAELPGADVGLNWRNAAYATQWVVFAGFAIFFWTRFRREHVTPSLEQEIPR
;
A
#
# COMPACT_ATOMS: atom_id res chain seq x y z
N MET A 1 18.44 29.56 -59.83
CA MET A 1 17.26 28.68 -59.46
C MET A 1 17.52 28.15 -58.07
N SER A 2 16.96 28.82 -57.07
CA SER A 2 17.10 28.47 -55.67
C SER A 2 16.18 27.31 -55.30
N SER A 3 16.74 26.14 -55.12
CA SER A 3 15.99 25.04 -54.54
C SER A 3 15.81 25.33 -53.03
N GLY A 4 14.77 26.08 -52.68
CA GLY A 4 14.30 26.23 -51.32
C GLY A 4 14.02 24.83 -50.75
N GLY A 5 14.75 24.43 -49.75
CA GLY A 5 14.57 23.15 -49.06
C GLY A 5 13.11 23.02 -48.62
N SER A 6 12.35 22.21 -49.32
CA SER A 6 10.94 21.94 -49.07
C SER A 6 10.75 21.48 -47.62
N TRP A 7 9.80 22.10 -46.91
CA TRP A 7 9.35 21.72 -45.59
C TRP A 7 8.80 20.26 -45.54
N THR A 8 8.60 19.66 -46.71
CA THR A 8 8.06 18.33 -46.95
C THR A 8 9.14 17.26 -47.21
N ASP A 9 10.43 17.56 -46.94
CA ASP A 9 11.47 16.52 -47.05
C ASP A 9 11.16 15.38 -46.08
N PRO A 10 10.94 14.16 -46.58
CA PRO A 10 10.53 13.01 -45.75
C PRO A 10 11.53 12.69 -44.64
N ARG A 11 12.82 12.99 -44.85
CA ARG A 11 13.86 12.80 -43.81
C ARG A 11 13.69 13.78 -42.65
N ARG A 12 13.33 15.03 -42.93
CA ARG A 12 13.07 16.07 -41.92
C ARG A 12 11.78 15.76 -41.18
N LEU A 13 10.74 15.39 -41.88
CA LEU A 13 9.47 14.98 -41.27
C LEU A 13 9.65 13.77 -40.35
N GLY A 14 10.41 12.76 -40.79
CA GLY A 14 10.75 11.59 -40.00
C GLY A 14 11.53 11.94 -38.72
N PHE A 15 12.50 12.87 -38.81
CA PHE A 15 13.25 13.34 -37.64
C PHE A 15 12.35 14.08 -36.63
N HIS A 16 11.43 14.94 -37.10
CA HIS A 16 10.48 15.59 -36.22
C HIS A 16 9.51 14.60 -35.56
N ALA A 17 8.97 13.65 -36.33
CA ALA A 17 8.10 12.61 -35.82
C ALA A 17 8.80 11.74 -34.76
N LEU A 18 10.05 11.34 -35.01
CA LEU A 18 10.86 10.57 -34.07
C LEU A 18 11.11 11.35 -32.77
N THR A 19 11.43 12.65 -32.87
CA THR A 19 11.64 13.48 -31.67
C THR A 19 10.38 13.62 -30.85
N VAL A 20 9.24 13.87 -31.50
CA VAL A 20 7.93 13.95 -30.81
C VAL A 20 7.62 12.63 -30.11
N LEU A 21 7.82 11.50 -30.81
CA LEU A 21 7.60 10.18 -30.23
C LEU A 21 8.50 9.94 -29.02
N ALA A 22 9.79 10.26 -29.12
CA ALA A 22 10.73 10.11 -28.01
C ALA A 22 10.33 10.95 -26.79
N VAL A 23 9.90 12.19 -26.99
CA VAL A 23 9.44 13.07 -25.91
C VAL A 23 8.15 12.51 -25.28
N LEU A 24 7.19 12.03 -26.07
CA LEU A 24 5.97 11.42 -25.55
C LEU A 24 6.26 10.16 -24.72
N VAL A 25 7.14 9.29 -25.19
CA VAL A 25 7.57 8.10 -24.41
C VAL A 25 8.19 8.52 -23.08
N CYS A 26 9.07 9.53 -23.08
CA CYS A 26 9.68 10.03 -21.85
C CYS A 26 8.64 10.60 -20.88
N ILE A 27 7.65 11.35 -21.37
CA ILE A 27 6.59 11.92 -20.53
C ILE A 27 5.75 10.79 -19.91
N VAL A 28 5.34 9.81 -20.70
CA VAL A 28 4.54 8.67 -20.21
C VAL A 28 5.32 7.87 -19.16
N ALA A 29 6.61 7.59 -19.41
CA ALA A 29 7.46 6.88 -18.49
C ALA A 29 7.71 7.67 -17.19
N ALA A 30 7.94 8.99 -17.30
CA ALA A 30 8.11 9.87 -16.14
C ALA A 30 6.85 9.88 -15.26
N ARG A 31 5.67 10.03 -15.90
CA ARG A 31 4.40 10.00 -15.19
C ARG A 31 4.14 8.66 -14.51
N TRP A 32 4.35 7.56 -15.21
CA TRP A 32 4.20 6.21 -14.64
C TRP A 32 5.13 5.98 -13.44
N GLN A 33 6.41 6.40 -13.54
CA GLN A 33 7.36 6.32 -12.44
C GLN A 33 6.98 7.21 -11.27
N TRP A 34 6.46 8.41 -11.54
CA TRP A 34 5.98 9.33 -10.51
C TRP A 34 4.76 8.78 -9.77
N ASP A 35 3.76 8.29 -10.52
CA ASP A 35 2.56 7.69 -9.92
C ASP A 35 2.94 6.49 -9.01
N ARG A 36 3.99 5.75 -9.40
CA ARG A 36 4.53 4.66 -8.59
C ARG A 36 5.37 5.15 -7.39
N ALA A 37 6.01 6.31 -7.52
CA ALA A 37 6.81 6.90 -6.45
C ALA A 37 5.95 7.54 -5.35
N SER A 38 4.76 8.02 -5.68
CA SER A 38 3.87 8.80 -4.81
C SER A 38 2.66 8.00 -4.30
N ARG A 39 2.78 6.69 -4.17
CA ARG A 39 1.71 5.87 -3.59
C ARG A 39 1.45 6.26 -2.14
N THR A 40 0.18 6.46 -1.81
CA THR A 40 -0.28 6.84 -0.48
C THR A 40 -0.63 5.60 0.36
N GLU A 41 -0.80 5.78 1.67
CA GLU A 41 -1.25 4.71 2.57
C GLU A 41 -2.58 4.08 2.12
N ALA A 42 -3.47 4.86 1.49
CA ALA A 42 -4.72 4.37 0.94
C ALA A 42 -4.53 3.39 -0.24
N ASP A 43 -3.38 3.48 -0.95
CA ASP A 43 -3.03 2.60 -2.06
C ASP A 43 -2.26 1.35 -1.60
N ALA A 44 -1.99 1.24 -0.29
CA ALA A 44 -1.20 0.15 0.29
C ALA A 44 -1.97 -1.18 0.40
N VAL A 45 -3.28 -1.18 0.15
CA VAL A 45 -4.03 -2.43 0.01
C VAL A 45 -3.45 -3.17 -1.20
N PRO A 46 -2.95 -4.41 -1.03
CA PRO A 46 -2.41 -5.17 -2.16
C PRO A 46 -3.39 -5.20 -3.32
N GLU A 47 -2.92 -4.90 -4.52
CA GLU A 47 -3.69 -5.01 -5.77
C GLU A 47 -3.94 -6.49 -6.06
N GLY A 48 -4.95 -7.07 -5.42
CA GLY A 48 -5.30 -8.46 -5.57
C GLY A 48 -6.79 -8.68 -5.31
N PRO A 49 -7.33 -9.83 -5.65
CA PRO A 49 -8.69 -10.15 -5.30
C PRO A 49 -8.84 -10.12 -3.77
N VAL A 50 -9.86 -9.40 -3.29
CA VAL A 50 -10.23 -9.41 -1.89
C VAL A 50 -11.01 -10.71 -1.64
N VAL A 51 -10.50 -11.54 -0.73
CA VAL A 51 -11.11 -12.83 -0.37
C VAL A 51 -11.92 -12.65 0.92
N GLU A 52 -13.09 -13.25 1.01
CA GLU A 52 -13.85 -13.28 2.27
C GLU A 52 -13.13 -14.19 3.29
N LEU A 53 -13.11 -13.78 4.56
CA LEU A 53 -12.46 -14.58 5.61
C LEU A 53 -13.05 -15.99 5.71
N SER A 54 -14.36 -16.13 5.52
CA SER A 54 -15.08 -17.42 5.52
C SER A 54 -14.58 -18.39 4.45
N ALA A 55 -14.06 -17.87 3.33
CA ALA A 55 -13.53 -18.69 2.25
C ALA A 55 -12.08 -19.18 2.49
N LEU A 56 -11.43 -18.74 3.58
CA LEU A 56 -10.09 -19.13 3.94
C LEU A 56 -10.10 -20.27 4.93
N ASP A 57 -9.33 -21.32 4.63
CA ASP A 57 -9.05 -22.38 5.61
C ASP A 57 -8.46 -21.78 6.89
N PRO A 58 -9.06 -22.04 8.09
CA PRO A 58 -8.55 -21.57 9.37
C PRO A 58 -7.09 -21.92 9.65
N ALA A 59 -6.62 -23.04 9.12
CA ALA A 59 -5.23 -23.48 9.24
C ALA A 59 -4.27 -22.81 8.24
N SER A 60 -4.78 -22.11 7.25
CA SER A 60 -3.96 -21.48 6.24
C SER A 60 -3.36 -20.17 6.76
N THR A 61 -2.02 -20.13 6.82
CA THR A 61 -1.23 -18.96 7.22
C THR A 61 -0.75 -18.21 5.98
N PHE A 62 -1.66 -17.74 5.14
CA PHE A 62 -1.28 -16.92 3.98
C PHE A 62 -1.02 -15.48 4.43
N SER A 63 0.25 -15.11 4.50
CA SER A 63 0.66 -13.73 4.75
C SER A 63 0.59 -12.91 3.47
N GLY A 64 0.07 -11.68 3.56
CA GLY A 64 0.02 -10.75 2.43
C GLY A 64 -1.24 -10.80 1.57
N MET A 65 -2.25 -11.61 1.93
CA MET A 65 -3.53 -11.61 1.22
C MET A 65 -4.45 -10.47 1.68
N SER A 66 -5.14 -9.85 0.73
CA SER A 66 -6.24 -8.93 1.03
C SER A 66 -7.49 -9.71 1.39
N VAL A 67 -7.99 -9.47 2.60
CA VAL A 67 -9.14 -10.21 3.14
C VAL A 67 -10.21 -9.22 3.61
N ARG A 68 -11.48 -9.60 3.43
CA ARG A 68 -12.64 -8.89 3.96
C ARG A 68 -13.21 -9.65 5.13
N ILE A 69 -13.60 -8.90 6.16
CA ILE A 69 -14.26 -9.42 7.36
C ILE A 69 -15.45 -8.52 7.67
N THR A 70 -16.60 -9.12 7.91
CA THR A 70 -17.77 -8.41 8.47
C THR A 70 -18.00 -8.90 9.90
N GLY A 71 -18.13 -8.00 10.86
CA GLY A 71 -18.26 -8.38 12.26
C GLY A 71 -18.36 -7.18 13.20
N THR A 72 -18.23 -7.46 14.49
CA THR A 72 -18.29 -6.46 15.56
C THR A 72 -16.99 -6.45 16.36
N PHE A 73 -16.42 -5.28 16.60
CA PHE A 73 -15.26 -5.15 17.47
C PHE A 73 -15.60 -5.40 18.93
N ASP A 74 -14.65 -5.96 19.68
CA ASP A 74 -14.71 -6.09 21.12
C ASP A 74 -13.72 -5.11 21.80
N PRO A 75 -14.15 -3.89 22.10
CA PRO A 75 -13.29 -2.88 22.72
C PRO A 75 -12.90 -3.22 24.17
N ALA A 76 -13.62 -4.11 24.84
CA ALA A 76 -13.32 -4.52 26.21
C ALA A 76 -12.00 -5.31 26.31
N ASN A 77 -11.63 -6.00 25.23
CA ASN A 77 -10.43 -6.79 25.10
C ASN A 77 -9.37 -6.17 24.17
N GLU A 78 -9.46 -4.83 23.98
CA GLU A 78 -8.44 -4.09 23.22
C GLU A 78 -7.11 -4.05 24.00
N VAL A 79 -6.01 -4.30 23.30
CA VAL A 79 -4.66 -4.25 23.85
C VAL A 79 -3.72 -3.40 22.99
N LEU A 80 -2.69 -2.82 23.59
CA LEU A 80 -1.64 -2.12 22.86
C LEU A 80 -0.44 -3.04 22.63
N VAL A 81 0.07 -3.05 21.42
CA VAL A 81 1.33 -3.74 21.10
C VAL A 81 2.47 -2.73 21.22
N ASP A 82 3.25 -2.83 22.30
CA ASP A 82 4.31 -1.88 22.68
C ASP A 82 5.66 -2.58 22.89
N PRO A 83 6.80 -2.02 22.46
CA PRO A 83 6.97 -0.76 21.75
C PRO A 83 6.79 -0.90 20.22
N ARG A 84 6.23 0.14 19.59
CA ARG A 84 6.15 0.27 18.14
C ARG A 84 6.47 1.70 17.72
N PRO A 85 7.76 2.06 17.61
CA PRO A 85 8.13 3.40 17.17
C PRO A 85 7.76 3.60 15.70
N ARG A 86 7.28 4.81 15.36
CA ARG A 86 6.96 5.24 14.00
C ARG A 86 7.54 6.62 13.76
N GLU A 87 8.26 6.82 12.64
CA GLU A 87 8.86 8.11 12.25
C GLU A 87 9.70 8.78 13.37
N GLY A 88 10.37 7.96 14.18
CA GLY A 88 11.18 8.45 15.31
C GLY A 88 10.39 8.80 16.56
N GLN A 89 9.08 8.62 16.59
CA GLN A 89 8.21 8.81 17.75
C GLN A 89 7.88 7.46 18.39
N ASP A 90 7.97 7.38 19.72
CA ASP A 90 7.53 6.21 20.47
C ASP A 90 6.01 6.08 20.44
N GLY A 91 5.52 4.85 20.29
CA GLY A 91 4.11 4.56 20.25
C GLY A 91 3.78 3.06 20.22
N SER A 92 2.52 2.76 20.00
CA SER A 92 1.97 1.41 20.09
C SER A 92 0.97 1.14 18.98
N TRP A 93 0.87 -0.11 18.53
CA TRP A 93 -0.23 -0.53 17.69
C TRP A 93 -1.47 -0.80 18.54
N VAL A 94 -2.63 -0.48 18.00
CA VAL A 94 -3.93 -0.73 18.62
C VAL A 94 -4.48 -2.04 18.08
N LEU A 95 -4.51 -3.06 18.91
CA LEU A 95 -4.98 -4.40 18.59
C LEU A 95 -6.33 -4.64 19.25
N THR A 96 -7.39 -4.79 18.45
CA THR A 96 -8.75 -5.02 18.93
C THR A 96 -9.29 -6.33 18.35
N PRO A 97 -9.77 -7.26 19.18
CA PRO A 97 -10.46 -8.44 18.68
C PRO A 97 -11.73 -8.05 17.91
N MET A 98 -12.05 -8.81 16.87
CA MET A 98 -13.25 -8.67 16.09
C MET A 98 -13.98 -10.01 16.02
N LEU A 99 -15.25 -10.01 16.32
CA LEU A 99 -16.14 -11.17 16.26
C LEU A 99 -16.81 -11.18 14.87
N PRO A 100 -16.42 -12.09 13.95
CA PRO A 100 -17.01 -12.17 12.63
C PRO A 100 -18.51 -12.50 12.73
N THR A 101 -19.31 -11.81 11.92
CA THR A 101 -20.71 -12.16 11.74
C THR A 101 -20.79 -13.36 10.79
N GLN A 102 -21.38 -14.45 11.22
CA GLN A 102 -21.65 -15.58 10.33
C GLN A 102 -22.69 -15.16 9.29
N THR A 103 -22.36 -15.33 8.01
CA THR A 103 -23.35 -15.22 6.95
C THR A 103 -24.26 -16.43 7.07
N ALA A 104 -25.54 -16.21 7.38
CA ALA A 104 -26.54 -17.29 7.48
C ALA A 104 -26.65 -17.98 6.10
N GLY A 105 -26.14 -19.20 5.97
CA GLY A 105 -26.20 -19.99 4.75
C GLY A 105 -25.05 -20.96 4.49
N GLU A 106 -23.98 -20.95 5.26
CA GLU A 106 -22.94 -21.97 5.15
C GLU A 106 -23.20 -23.09 6.14
N ASP A 107 -23.83 -24.17 5.65
CA ASP A 107 -23.81 -25.46 6.34
C ASP A 107 -22.33 -25.86 6.54
N PRO A 108 -21.93 -26.32 7.73
CA PRO A 108 -20.59 -26.80 7.96
C PRO A 108 -20.33 -27.94 6.98
N VAL A 109 -19.39 -27.70 6.03
CA VAL A 109 -18.90 -28.74 5.14
C VAL A 109 -18.35 -29.84 6.05
N ALA A 110 -19.01 -30.99 6.03
CA ALA A 110 -18.61 -32.18 6.78
C ALA A 110 -17.28 -32.70 6.23
N GLY A 111 -16.20 -32.15 6.70
CA GLY A 111 -14.83 -32.61 6.53
C GLY A 111 -14.25 -32.87 7.90
N ASP A 112 -13.42 -33.91 8.00
CA ASP A 112 -12.81 -34.47 9.21
C ASP A 112 -11.80 -33.52 9.92
N GLN A 113 -11.86 -32.19 9.65
CA GLN A 113 -11.12 -31.17 10.38
C GLN A 113 -12.07 -30.44 11.32
N PRO A 114 -11.62 -30.14 12.57
CA PRO A 114 -12.43 -29.30 13.45
C PRO A 114 -12.68 -27.98 12.74
N ALA A 115 -13.97 -27.77 12.37
CA ALA A 115 -14.44 -26.51 11.86
C ALA A 115 -13.93 -25.41 12.80
N ASP A 116 -13.54 -24.27 12.22
CA ASP A 116 -13.29 -23.06 13.00
C ASP A 116 -14.50 -22.90 13.92
N PRO A 117 -14.36 -23.08 15.25
CA PRO A 117 -15.54 -23.13 16.11
C PRO A 117 -16.30 -21.85 15.90
N ALA A 118 -17.58 -21.97 15.61
CA ALA A 118 -18.48 -20.85 15.42
C ALA A 118 -18.22 -19.82 16.53
N GLY A 119 -17.68 -18.65 16.17
CA GLY A 119 -17.34 -17.62 17.15
C GLY A 119 -15.84 -17.39 17.38
N THR A 120 -14.94 -17.99 16.58
CA THR A 120 -13.51 -17.64 16.66
C THR A 120 -13.29 -16.19 16.23
N SER A 121 -12.77 -15.38 17.14
CA SER A 121 -12.48 -13.98 16.86
C SER A 121 -11.19 -13.81 16.02
N VAL A 122 -11.03 -12.63 15.44
CA VAL A 122 -9.86 -12.25 14.64
C VAL A 122 -9.15 -11.09 15.32
N ALA A 123 -7.84 -11.18 15.44
CA ALA A 123 -7.01 -10.09 15.95
C ALA A 123 -6.85 -9.02 14.86
N VAL A 124 -7.41 -7.83 15.05
CA VAL A 124 -7.34 -6.71 14.10
C VAL A 124 -6.47 -5.59 14.66
N VAL A 125 -5.38 -5.29 14.00
CA VAL A 125 -4.58 -4.10 14.28
C VAL A 125 -5.19 -2.93 13.53
N ARG A 126 -5.86 -2.03 14.29
CA ARG A 126 -6.62 -0.90 13.74
C ARG A 126 -5.74 0.29 13.32
N GLY A 127 -4.55 0.39 13.88
CA GLY A 127 -3.63 1.48 13.58
C GLY A 127 -2.60 1.70 14.69
N TRP A 128 -2.02 2.90 14.72
CA TRP A 128 -0.96 3.29 15.63
C TRP A 128 -1.34 4.53 16.45
N VAL A 129 -0.89 4.58 17.70
CA VAL A 129 -1.04 5.75 18.59
C VAL A 129 0.30 6.12 19.23
N PRO A 130 0.57 7.41 19.49
CA PRO A 130 1.70 7.85 20.25
C PRO A 130 1.68 7.27 21.69
N ARG A 131 2.86 7.08 22.28
CA ARG A 131 2.97 6.61 23.67
C ARG A 131 2.22 7.53 24.63
N GLY A 132 1.40 6.92 25.48
CA GLY A 132 0.60 7.62 26.49
C GLY A 132 -0.71 8.22 25.94
N GLN A 133 -0.98 8.08 24.68
CA GLN A 133 -2.28 8.43 24.11
C GLN A 133 -3.22 7.22 24.16
N ARG A 134 -4.43 7.42 24.65
CA ARG A 134 -5.48 6.41 24.62
C ARG A 134 -6.10 6.36 23.22
N PRO A 135 -6.21 5.18 22.60
CA PRO A 135 -6.86 5.06 21.28
C PRO A 135 -8.34 5.42 21.36
N GLU A 136 -8.87 5.96 20.28
CA GLU A 136 -10.31 6.10 20.14
C GLU A 136 -10.98 4.73 20.05
N PRO A 137 -12.18 4.56 20.68
CA PRO A 137 -12.92 3.32 20.60
C PRO A 137 -13.27 2.98 19.15
N PRO A 138 -13.34 1.70 18.80
CA PRO A 138 -13.82 1.29 17.47
C PRO A 138 -15.29 1.65 17.29
N PRO A 139 -15.78 1.74 16.04
CA PRO A 139 -17.21 1.91 15.76
C PRO A 139 -18.04 0.83 16.44
N ALA A 140 -19.20 1.22 16.97
CA ALA A 140 -20.16 0.29 17.52
C ALA A 140 -20.97 -0.42 16.40
N GLY A 141 -21.39 -1.66 16.67
CA GLY A 141 -22.20 -2.44 15.74
C GLY A 141 -21.40 -3.17 14.67
N VAL A 142 -22.10 -3.65 13.65
CA VAL A 142 -21.48 -4.43 12.57
C VAL A 142 -20.75 -3.51 11.60
N VAL A 143 -19.50 -3.83 11.35
CA VAL A 143 -18.63 -3.13 10.39
C VAL A 143 -18.03 -4.11 9.39
N GLU A 144 -17.79 -3.63 8.19
CA GLU A 144 -16.97 -4.33 7.19
C GLU A 144 -15.55 -3.77 7.24
N VAL A 145 -14.57 -4.64 7.36
CA VAL A 145 -13.14 -4.28 7.31
C VAL A 145 -12.45 -5.01 6.18
N VAL A 146 -11.56 -4.30 5.49
CA VAL A 146 -10.68 -4.86 4.48
C VAL A 146 -9.25 -4.58 4.92
N GLY A 147 -8.39 -5.56 4.84
CA GLY A 147 -6.99 -5.42 5.22
C GLY A 147 -6.16 -6.61 4.80
N VAL A 148 -4.98 -6.70 5.35
CA VAL A 148 -3.99 -7.71 5.00
C VAL A 148 -3.85 -8.72 6.14
N LEU A 149 -3.99 -10.00 5.83
CA LEU A 149 -3.72 -11.07 6.77
C LEU A 149 -2.21 -11.25 6.93
N VAL A 150 -1.75 -11.25 8.17
CA VAL A 150 -0.33 -11.40 8.54
C VAL A 150 -0.18 -12.61 9.45
N ALA A 151 0.86 -13.39 9.21
CA ALA A 151 1.15 -14.55 10.06
C ALA A 151 1.47 -14.12 11.50
N ASP A 152 1.03 -14.94 12.45
CA ASP A 152 1.29 -14.75 13.88
C ASP A 152 2.79 -14.90 14.20
N ALA A 153 3.32 -13.96 14.96
CA ALA A 153 4.70 -14.01 15.45
C ALA A 153 4.76 -14.72 16.81
N ARG A 154 4.28 -15.97 16.86
CA ARG A 154 4.25 -16.75 18.11
C ARG A 154 5.50 -16.58 18.95
N ARG A 155 5.34 -16.00 20.13
CA ARG A 155 6.40 -15.89 21.14
C ARG A 155 6.02 -16.72 22.36
N PRO A 156 6.65 -17.88 22.60
CA PRO A 156 6.38 -18.69 23.78
C PRO A 156 6.50 -17.85 25.05
N GLY A 157 5.44 -17.86 25.88
CA GLY A 157 5.39 -17.10 27.12
C GLY A 157 4.96 -15.63 26.98
N ALA A 158 4.49 -15.21 25.80
CA ALA A 158 3.86 -13.90 25.68
C ALA A 158 2.58 -13.86 26.55
N VAL A 159 2.42 -12.78 27.31
CA VAL A 159 1.24 -12.51 28.12
C VAL A 159 0.85 -11.06 27.95
N VAL A 160 -0.45 -10.78 28.02
CA VAL A 160 -0.96 -9.41 28.09
C VAL A 160 -0.75 -8.91 29.50
N SER A 161 -0.15 -7.72 29.64
CA SER A 161 0.05 -7.10 30.97
C SER A 161 -1.26 -6.57 31.54
N GLU A 162 -1.35 -6.47 32.86
CA GLU A 162 -2.50 -5.89 33.56
C GLU A 162 -2.41 -4.35 33.67
N SER A 163 -1.64 -3.70 32.74
CA SER A 163 -1.58 -2.24 32.69
C SER A 163 -2.90 -1.62 32.15
N ASP A 164 -3.10 -0.34 32.34
CA ASP A 164 -4.23 0.41 31.74
C ASP A 164 -3.70 1.49 30.78
N PRO A 165 -3.88 1.32 29.46
CA PRO A 165 -4.46 0.16 28.77
C PRO A 165 -3.56 -1.09 28.82
N PRO A 166 -4.13 -2.31 28.66
CA PRO A 166 -3.36 -3.55 28.61
C PRO A 166 -2.35 -3.53 27.46
N THR A 167 -1.15 -4.12 27.68
CA THR A 167 -0.09 -4.15 26.66
C THR A 167 0.46 -5.54 26.40
N VAL A 168 0.97 -5.75 25.19
CA VAL A 168 1.70 -6.96 24.80
C VAL A 168 2.90 -6.57 23.94
N VAL A 169 4.01 -7.29 24.02
CA VAL A 169 5.24 -6.94 23.28
C VAL A 169 5.21 -7.31 21.80
N ALA A 170 4.34 -8.22 21.40
CA ALA A 170 4.15 -8.64 20.02
C ALA A 170 2.72 -9.11 19.81
N VAL A 171 2.22 -9.09 18.58
CA VAL A 171 0.94 -9.71 18.28
C VAL A 171 1.12 -11.23 18.45
N ASP A 172 0.45 -11.77 19.45
CA ASP A 172 0.40 -13.19 19.78
C ASP A 172 -1.06 -13.55 20.05
N THR A 173 -1.65 -14.30 19.12
CA THR A 173 -3.07 -14.66 19.22
C THR A 173 -3.39 -15.60 20.35
N GLY A 174 -2.40 -16.40 20.82
CA GLY A 174 -2.55 -17.22 22.01
C GLY A 174 -2.64 -16.39 23.30
N ALA A 175 -1.78 -15.35 23.44
CA ALA A 175 -1.84 -14.42 24.57
C ALA A 175 -3.13 -13.62 24.56
N LEU A 176 -3.58 -13.17 23.37
CA LEU A 176 -4.84 -12.45 23.20
C LEU A 176 -6.05 -13.35 23.54
N SER A 177 -6.05 -14.61 23.12
CA SER A 177 -7.07 -15.60 23.45
C SER A 177 -7.20 -15.85 24.95
N ALA A 178 -6.04 -15.96 25.64
CA ALA A 178 -6.01 -16.11 27.09
C ALA A 178 -6.53 -14.88 27.82
N HIS A 179 -6.22 -13.68 27.33
CA HIS A 179 -6.69 -12.40 27.87
C HIS A 179 -8.20 -12.22 27.67
N ALA A 180 -8.69 -12.46 26.46
CA ALA A 180 -10.10 -12.27 26.10
C ALA A 180 -11.04 -13.35 26.64
N GLY A 181 -10.50 -14.54 26.98
CA GLY A 181 -11.30 -15.66 27.46
C GLY A 181 -12.06 -16.43 26.38
N TYR A 182 -11.76 -16.20 25.11
CA TYR A 182 -12.35 -16.90 23.98
C TYR A 182 -11.30 -17.16 22.86
N PRO A 183 -11.56 -18.10 21.93
CA PRO A 183 -10.61 -18.42 20.87
C PRO A 183 -10.36 -17.24 19.93
N VAL A 184 -9.09 -17.01 19.59
CA VAL A 184 -8.64 -16.07 18.56
C VAL A 184 -7.93 -16.85 17.46
N ARG A 185 -8.34 -16.65 16.22
CA ARG A 185 -7.76 -17.28 15.02
C ARG A 185 -6.26 -16.98 14.94
N SER A 186 -5.47 -17.97 14.49
CA SER A 186 -4.05 -17.76 14.20
C SER A 186 -3.84 -16.75 13.07
N GLY A 187 -2.88 -15.85 13.26
CA GLY A 187 -2.66 -14.71 12.39
C GLY A 187 -3.45 -13.48 12.81
N TRP A 188 -3.00 -12.34 12.37
CA TRP A 188 -3.61 -11.07 12.69
C TRP A 188 -3.86 -10.25 11.42
N PHE A 189 -4.66 -9.23 11.54
CA PHE A 189 -5.20 -8.48 10.44
C PHE A 189 -4.74 -7.02 10.51
N ALA A 190 -3.96 -6.56 9.53
CA ALA A 190 -3.62 -5.16 9.42
C ALA A 190 -4.73 -4.43 8.67
N LEU A 191 -5.47 -3.56 9.37
CA LEU A 191 -6.57 -2.81 8.81
C LEU A 191 -6.09 -1.85 7.73
N ALA A 192 -6.74 -1.88 6.57
CA ALA A 192 -6.53 -0.96 5.45
C ALA A 192 -7.74 -0.06 5.19
N ARG A 193 -8.95 -0.59 5.37
CA ARG A 193 -10.21 0.13 5.17
C ARG A 193 -11.28 -0.41 6.09
N MET A 194 -12.17 0.46 6.53
CA MET A 194 -13.32 0.11 7.38
C MET A 194 -14.56 0.87 6.94
N GLN A 195 -15.72 0.20 6.94
CA GLN A 195 -17.04 0.78 6.63
C GLN A 195 -18.08 0.25 7.62
N PRO A 196 -18.90 1.13 8.25
CA PRO A 196 -18.76 2.58 8.20
C PRO A 196 -17.46 3.06 8.84
N ALA A 197 -16.95 4.19 8.39
CA ALA A 197 -15.80 4.84 9.04
C ALA A 197 -16.17 5.20 10.48
N GLY A 198 -15.21 5.09 11.41
CA GLY A 198 -15.39 5.54 12.79
C GLY A 198 -15.69 7.04 12.88
N GLU A 199 -16.33 7.46 13.97
CA GLU A 199 -16.69 8.88 14.20
C GLU A 199 -15.46 9.75 14.55
N GLY A 200 -14.33 9.15 14.90
CA GLY A 200 -13.10 9.84 15.28
C GLY A 200 -12.09 10.04 14.14
N GLN A 201 -10.93 10.61 14.48
CA GLN A 201 -9.81 10.65 13.54
C GLN A 201 -9.34 9.23 13.24
N PRO A 202 -9.22 8.86 11.93
CA PRO A 202 -8.71 7.54 11.59
C PRO A 202 -7.29 7.38 12.13
N LEU A 203 -7.04 6.25 12.80
CA LEU A 203 -5.71 5.91 13.25
C LEU A 203 -4.79 5.73 12.02
N PRO A 204 -3.52 6.16 12.08
CA PRO A 204 -2.56 5.89 11.03
C PRO A 204 -2.50 4.39 10.73
N LEU A 205 -2.74 4.00 9.47
CA LEU A 205 -2.82 2.62 9.04
C LEU A 205 -1.43 1.97 8.97
N LEU A 206 -1.34 0.71 9.36
CA LEU A 206 -0.08 -0.05 9.41
C LEU A 206 0.20 -0.86 8.15
N VAL A 207 -0.76 -0.97 7.24
CA VAL A 207 -0.54 -1.72 5.99
C VAL A 207 0.67 -1.18 5.23
N ALA A 208 0.93 0.11 5.35
CA ALA A 208 2.10 0.77 4.82
C ALA A 208 3.44 0.28 5.38
N GLU A 209 3.44 -0.22 6.59
CA GLU A 209 4.64 -0.69 7.31
C GLU A 209 4.87 -2.21 7.14
N LEU A 210 3.95 -2.91 6.49
CA LEU A 210 4.08 -4.33 6.24
C LEU A 210 5.14 -4.61 5.17
N PRO A 211 5.89 -5.72 5.29
CA PRO A 211 6.81 -6.13 4.23
C PRO A 211 6.08 -6.30 2.89
N GLY A 212 6.51 -5.56 1.87
CA GLY A 212 5.89 -5.56 0.54
C GLY A 212 4.86 -4.47 0.29
N ALA A 213 4.50 -3.66 1.29
CA ALA A 213 3.73 -2.45 1.09
C ALA A 213 4.66 -1.34 0.59
N ASP A 214 4.56 -1.01 -0.70
CA ASP A 214 5.32 0.10 -1.32
C ASP A 214 4.60 1.44 -1.03
N VAL A 215 4.70 1.94 0.21
CA VAL A 215 4.04 3.18 0.65
C VAL A 215 5.04 4.28 0.96
N GLY A 216 4.66 5.51 0.62
CA GLY A 216 5.51 6.69 0.77
C GLY A 216 6.31 7.01 -0.49
N LEU A 217 7.08 8.11 -0.45
CA LEU A 217 7.88 8.53 -1.60
C LEU A 217 9.04 7.56 -1.84
N ASN A 218 8.87 6.70 -2.83
CA ASN A 218 9.94 5.81 -3.28
C ASN A 218 10.99 6.60 -4.08
N TRP A 219 12.06 7.02 -3.39
CA TRP A 219 13.13 7.85 -3.95
C TRP A 219 13.77 7.27 -5.21
N ARG A 220 13.84 5.94 -5.32
CA ARG A 220 14.37 5.28 -6.51
C ARG A 220 13.46 5.52 -7.72
N ASN A 221 12.14 5.35 -7.56
CA ASN A 221 11.16 5.61 -8.62
C ASN A 221 11.07 7.12 -8.94
N ALA A 222 11.17 7.99 -7.93
CA ALA A 222 11.24 9.44 -8.13
C ALA A 222 12.50 9.86 -8.91
N ALA A 223 13.66 9.26 -8.61
CA ALA A 223 14.88 9.48 -9.37
C ALA A 223 14.75 9.02 -10.83
N TYR A 224 14.12 7.87 -11.08
CA TYR A 224 13.84 7.43 -12.45
C TYR A 224 12.84 8.33 -13.18
N ALA A 225 11.83 8.86 -12.50
CA ALA A 225 10.92 9.85 -13.10
C ALA A 225 11.69 11.10 -13.53
N THR A 226 12.58 11.61 -12.68
CA THR A 226 13.47 12.75 -12.99
C THR A 226 14.38 12.44 -14.18
N GLN A 227 14.96 11.23 -14.24
CA GLN A 227 15.81 10.81 -15.37
C GLN A 227 15.07 10.87 -16.70
N TRP A 228 13.79 10.45 -16.75
CA TRP A 228 12.98 10.53 -17.97
C TRP A 228 12.71 11.96 -18.40
N VAL A 229 12.51 12.89 -17.45
CA VAL A 229 12.39 14.34 -17.75
C VAL A 229 13.67 14.88 -18.36
N VAL A 230 14.84 14.49 -17.83
CA VAL A 230 16.15 14.87 -18.39
C VAL A 230 16.32 14.34 -19.81
N PHE A 231 15.93 13.10 -20.09
CA PHE A 231 16.00 12.53 -21.44
C PHE A 231 15.07 13.27 -22.42
N ALA A 232 13.87 13.66 -22.01
CA ALA A 232 13.01 14.52 -22.82
C ALA A 232 13.69 15.87 -23.15
N GLY A 233 14.32 16.47 -22.15
CA GLY A 233 15.10 17.70 -22.32
C GLY A 233 16.24 17.54 -23.34
N PHE A 234 17.01 16.45 -23.28
CA PHE A 234 18.03 16.14 -24.26
C PHE A 234 17.48 15.93 -25.67
N ALA A 235 16.36 15.23 -25.82
CA ALA A 235 15.72 15.05 -27.12
C ALA A 235 15.34 16.41 -27.76
N ILE A 236 14.76 17.31 -26.97
CA ILE A 236 14.42 18.68 -27.41
C ILE A 236 15.69 19.49 -27.73
N PHE A 237 16.70 19.40 -26.87
CA PHE A 237 18.00 20.10 -27.06
C PHE A 237 18.64 19.69 -28.38
N PHE A 238 18.80 18.39 -28.64
CA PHE A 238 19.36 17.90 -29.90
C PHE A 238 18.52 18.31 -31.10
N TRP A 239 17.20 18.24 -31.00
CA TRP A 239 16.31 18.69 -32.05
C TRP A 239 16.50 20.18 -32.40
N THR A 240 16.62 21.04 -31.39
CA THR A 240 16.85 22.49 -31.62
C THR A 240 18.24 22.77 -32.21
N ARG A 241 19.27 22.04 -31.76
CA ARG A 241 20.63 22.16 -32.27
C ARG A 241 20.74 21.73 -33.73
N PHE A 242 20.23 20.55 -34.06
CA PHE A 242 20.24 20.07 -35.46
C PHE A 242 19.45 20.98 -36.41
N ARG A 243 18.34 21.56 -35.96
CA ARG A 243 17.63 22.58 -36.75
C ARG A 243 18.49 23.78 -37.06
N ARG A 244 19.32 24.26 -36.14
CA ARG A 244 20.19 25.44 -36.33
C ARG A 244 21.32 25.17 -37.30
N GLU A 245 21.94 24.02 -37.24
CA GLU A 245 23.07 23.65 -38.10
C GLU A 245 22.69 23.55 -39.59
N HIS A 246 21.46 23.27 -39.90
CA HIS A 246 20.94 23.18 -41.28
C HIS A 246 20.35 24.48 -41.82
N VAL A 247 20.40 25.57 -41.06
CA VAL A 247 19.88 26.90 -41.45
C VAL A 247 21.00 27.86 -41.80
N THR A 248 22.27 27.56 -41.52
CA THR A 248 23.38 28.42 -41.86
C THR A 248 23.82 28.16 -43.30
N PRO A 249 23.48 29.02 -44.29
CA PRO A 249 24.11 28.92 -45.61
C PRO A 249 25.60 29.30 -45.50
N SER A 250 26.45 28.50 -46.14
CA SER A 250 27.85 28.79 -46.33
C SER A 250 27.99 30.13 -47.09
N LEU A 251 28.28 31.20 -46.36
CA LEU A 251 28.68 32.49 -46.93
C LEU A 251 30.18 32.51 -47.25
N GLU A 252 30.74 31.39 -47.66
CA GLU A 252 32.16 31.35 -48.02
C GLU A 252 32.32 30.67 -49.37
N GLN A 253 32.18 31.47 -50.43
CA GLN A 253 32.82 31.31 -51.73
C GLN A 253 32.30 32.36 -52.75
N GLU A 254 32.76 33.59 -52.61
CA GLU A 254 32.89 34.46 -53.79
C GLU A 254 34.01 35.44 -53.55
N ILE A 255 35.25 35.04 -53.86
CA ILE A 255 36.36 35.94 -54.14
C ILE A 255 36.57 35.89 -55.67
N PRO A 256 36.15 36.89 -56.44
CA PRO A 256 36.57 36.97 -57.82
C PRO A 256 38.00 37.52 -57.90
N ARG A 257 38.82 36.85 -58.72
CA ARG A 257 40.13 37.41 -59.20
C ARG A 257 39.89 38.39 -60.33
#